data_6461eb470ae01c3b97670fa32f3013fe
#
_entry.id   6461eb470ae01c3b97670fa32f3013fe
#
_cell.length_a   1.000
_cell.length_b   1.000
_cell.length_c   1.000
_cell.angle_alpha   90.00
_cell.angle_beta   90.00
_cell.angle_gamma   90.00
#
_symmetry.space_group_name_H-M   'P 1'
#
loop_
_entity.id
_entity.type
_entity.pdbx_description
1 polymer ?
#
loop_
_entity_poly.entity_id
_entity_poly.type
_entity_poly.pdbx_seq_one_letter_code
_entity_poly.pdbx_strand_id
1 'polypeptide(L)'
;MGNLDFTISVLEEDEDILASLNCNLKSFIDFTIVDRDGVLLVTNKRVLFCKYKGRDLSVVHDFEYKLITSFNVKEDDYKNKYIIFKYNGDRVKITNITGGDILEVAYTMSKKQRIL
;
A
#
# COMPACT_ATOMS: atom_id res chain seq x y z
N MET A 1 -20.72 6.88 -5.20
CA MET A 1 -20.49 6.96 -4.57
C MET A 1 -20.47 7.38 -3.62
N GLY A 2 -20.44 7.77 -3.78
CA GLY A 2 -20.17 8.54 -2.80
C GLY A 2 -20.31 7.95 -1.70
N ASN A 3 -20.33 7.42 -1.84
CA ASN A 3 -20.43 6.64 -0.89
C ASN A 3 -19.38 6.61 0.06
N LEU A 4 -18.50 7.43 0.01
CA LEU A 4 -17.50 7.51 1.00
C LEU A 4 -18.03 8.20 2.21
N ASP A 5 -18.06 7.48 3.31
CA ASP A 5 -18.46 8.03 4.58
C ASP A 5 -17.31 8.67 5.32
N PHE A 6 -16.14 8.78 4.71
CA PHE A 6 -14.99 9.41 5.33
C PHE A 6 -14.24 10.28 4.33
N THR A 7 -13.47 11.20 4.85
CA THR A 7 -12.69 12.13 4.05
C THR A 7 -11.31 11.53 3.81
N ILE A 8 -10.81 11.63 2.57
CA ILE A 8 -9.45 11.21 2.27
C ILE A 8 -8.62 12.47 2.09
N SER A 9 -8.26 13.07 3.21
CA SER A 9 -7.56 14.34 3.21
C SER A 9 -6.07 14.22 2.92
N VAL A 10 -5.53 12.99 2.90
CA VAL A 10 -4.11 12.77 2.69
C VAL A 10 -3.71 12.93 1.23
N LEU A 11 -4.65 12.92 0.30
CA LEU A 11 -4.34 13.03 -1.12
C LEU A 11 -4.03 14.47 -1.49
N GLU A 12 -3.08 14.61 -2.42
CA GLU A 12 -2.75 15.91 -3.00
C GLU A 12 -3.75 16.26 -4.08
N GLU A 13 -3.70 17.52 -4.51
CA GLU A 13 -4.45 17.94 -5.69
C GLU A 13 -3.94 17.14 -6.88
N ASP A 14 -4.83 16.74 -7.75
CA ASP A 14 -4.51 15.91 -8.93
C ASP A 14 -4.01 14.50 -8.57
N GLU A 15 -4.22 14.04 -7.36
CA GLU A 15 -3.89 12.67 -6.98
C GLU A 15 -5.14 11.81 -6.96
N ASP A 16 -5.12 10.73 -7.74
CA ASP A 16 -6.24 9.80 -7.84
C ASP A 16 -5.88 8.43 -7.29
N ILE A 17 -6.81 7.81 -6.58
CA ILE A 17 -6.64 6.44 -6.11
C ILE A 17 -6.94 5.50 -7.26
N LEU A 18 -5.97 4.68 -7.63
CA LEU A 18 -6.11 3.71 -8.71
C LEU A 18 -6.50 2.33 -8.20
N ALA A 19 -6.08 1.99 -6.99
CA ALA A 19 -6.39 0.72 -6.35
C ALA A 19 -6.21 0.85 -4.85
N SER A 20 -6.88 0.02 -4.08
CA SER A 20 -6.74 0.05 -2.63
C SER A 20 -6.86 -1.36 -2.05
N LEU A 21 -6.33 -1.54 -0.84
CA LEU A 21 -6.28 -2.85 -0.22
C LEU A 21 -6.33 -2.68 1.30
N ASN A 22 -7.29 -3.33 1.95
CA ASN A 22 -7.29 -3.40 3.41
C ASN A 22 -6.37 -4.55 3.82
N CYS A 23 -5.38 -4.26 4.64
CA CYS A 23 -4.30 -5.20 4.87
C CYS A 23 -3.52 -4.86 6.13
N ASN A 24 -2.52 -5.68 6.41
CA ASN A 24 -1.53 -5.42 7.45
C ASN A 24 -0.21 -5.12 6.78
N LEU A 25 0.46 -4.08 7.25
CA LEU A 25 1.80 -3.73 6.76
C LEU A 25 2.82 -4.08 7.83
N LYS A 26 3.85 -4.82 7.41
CA LYS A 26 5.03 -5.07 8.23
C LYS A 26 6.23 -4.48 7.51
N SER A 27 6.98 -3.66 8.22
CA SER A 27 8.18 -3.06 7.63
C SER A 27 9.26 -2.93 8.68
N PHE A 28 10.51 -2.91 8.18
CA PHE A 28 11.66 -2.59 9.00
C PHE A 28 12.37 -1.46 8.26
N ILE A 29 11.96 -0.24 8.58
CA ILE A 29 12.47 0.96 7.90
C ILE A 29 13.14 1.84 8.95
N ASP A 30 14.36 2.31 8.66
CA ASP A 30 15.14 3.17 9.54
C ASP A 30 15.28 2.56 10.95
N PHE A 31 15.53 1.25 11.00
CA PHE A 31 15.69 0.49 12.26
C PHE A 31 14.43 0.48 13.13
N THR A 32 13.29 0.81 12.54
CA THR A 32 12.01 0.78 13.23
C THR A 32 11.13 -0.30 12.64
N ILE A 33 10.59 -1.16 13.50
CA ILE A 33 9.64 -2.20 13.08
C ILE A 33 8.23 -1.61 13.17
N VAL A 34 7.50 -1.71 12.05
CA VAL A 34 6.09 -1.34 12.00
C VAL A 34 5.29 -2.59 11.68
N ASP A 35 4.23 -2.84 12.45
CA ASP A 35 3.30 -3.95 12.23
C ASP A 35 1.92 -3.37 12.54
N ARG A 36 1.16 -3.08 11.50
CA ARG A 36 -0.06 -2.28 11.68
C ARG A 36 -1.09 -2.62 10.62
N ASP A 37 -2.35 -2.69 11.05
CA ASP A 37 -3.47 -2.81 10.13
C ASP A 37 -3.83 -1.44 9.56
N GLY A 38 -4.27 -1.42 8.33
CA GLY A 38 -4.68 -0.19 7.69
C GLY A 38 -5.12 -0.41 6.26
N VAL A 39 -4.96 0.62 5.45
CA VAL A 39 -5.33 0.58 4.04
C VAL A 39 -4.16 1.04 3.20
N LEU A 40 -3.89 0.26 2.16
CA LEU A 40 -2.87 0.61 1.16
C LEU A 40 -3.59 1.31 0.01
N LEU A 41 -3.15 2.50 -0.32
CA LEU A 41 -3.70 3.28 -1.44
C LEU A 41 -2.64 3.39 -2.51
N VAL A 42 -2.93 2.87 -3.70
CA VAL A 42 -2.05 3.00 -4.86
C VAL A 42 -2.60 4.14 -5.69
N THR A 43 -1.84 5.22 -5.80
CA THR A 43 -2.29 6.41 -6.53
C THR A 43 -1.47 6.61 -7.79
N ASN A 44 -1.84 7.60 -8.57
CA ASN A 44 -1.07 7.97 -9.76
C ASN A 44 0.31 8.57 -9.42
N LYS A 45 0.54 8.94 -8.16
CA LYS A 45 1.79 9.61 -7.76
C LYS A 45 2.67 8.78 -6.82
N ARG A 46 2.06 7.92 -6.01
CA ARG A 46 2.80 7.21 -4.95
C ARG A 46 1.95 6.08 -4.39
N VAL A 47 2.53 5.33 -3.47
CA VAL A 47 1.79 4.34 -2.68
C VAL A 47 1.75 4.83 -1.24
N LEU A 48 0.58 4.89 -0.66
CA LEU A 48 0.39 5.32 0.72
C LEU A 48 -0.09 4.16 1.55
N PHE A 49 0.47 3.98 2.73
CA PHE A 49 -0.13 3.13 3.74
C PHE A 49 -0.69 4.03 4.82
N CYS A 50 -1.99 3.90 5.10
CA CYS A 50 -2.71 4.78 5.99
C CYS A 50 -3.39 3.98 7.08
N LYS A 51 -3.59 4.60 8.23
CA LYS A 51 -4.43 4.07 9.28
C LYS A 51 -5.70 4.90 9.35
N TYR A 52 -6.76 4.30 9.88
CA TYR A 52 -7.99 5.02 10.08
C TYR A 52 -7.88 5.94 11.30
N LYS A 53 -8.38 7.14 11.16
CA LYS A 53 -8.43 8.13 12.23
C LYS A 53 -9.82 8.75 12.20
N GLY A 54 -10.77 8.17 12.93
CA GLY A 54 -12.17 8.56 12.82
C GLY A 54 -12.68 8.27 11.43
N ARG A 55 -13.18 9.28 10.74
CA ARG A 55 -13.66 9.16 9.37
C ARG A 55 -12.65 9.63 8.33
N ASP A 56 -11.42 9.76 8.75
CA ASP A 56 -10.34 10.20 7.87
C ASP A 56 -9.22 9.17 7.89
N LEU A 57 -8.22 9.39 7.09
CA LEU A 57 -7.03 8.56 7.03
C LEU A 57 -5.82 9.37 7.45
N SER A 58 -4.88 8.70 8.08
CA SER A 58 -3.61 9.31 8.47
C SER A 58 -2.49 8.49 7.84
N VAL A 59 -1.55 9.16 7.18
CA VAL A 59 -0.45 8.48 6.51
C VAL A 59 0.51 7.91 7.54
N VAL A 60 0.81 6.61 7.39
CA VAL A 60 1.85 5.93 8.17
C VAL A 60 3.14 5.90 7.35
N HIS A 61 3.03 5.54 6.06
CA HIS A 61 4.17 5.50 5.15
C HIS A 61 3.78 6.07 3.80
N ASP A 62 4.72 6.80 3.19
CA ASP A 62 4.61 7.35 1.86
C ASP A 62 5.72 6.70 1.03
N PHE A 63 5.33 5.89 0.06
CA PHE A 63 6.29 5.15 -0.77
C PHE A 63 6.35 5.77 -2.17
N GLU A 64 7.49 6.36 -2.50
CA GLU A 64 7.73 6.85 -3.86
C GLU A 64 8.01 5.68 -4.79
N TYR A 65 7.38 5.64 -5.94
CA TYR A 65 7.54 4.52 -6.87
C TYR A 65 8.99 4.25 -7.24
N LYS A 66 9.78 5.28 -7.42
CA LYS A 66 11.17 5.12 -7.86
C LYS A 66 12.05 4.41 -6.83
N LEU A 67 11.65 4.37 -5.58
CA LEU A 67 12.40 3.73 -4.51
C LEU A 67 11.91 2.32 -4.20
N ILE A 68 10.86 1.88 -4.87
CA ILE A 68 10.31 0.53 -4.70
C ILE A 68 11.05 -0.41 -5.65
N THR A 69 11.65 -1.46 -5.07
CA THR A 69 12.39 -2.46 -5.84
C THR A 69 12.03 -3.86 -5.36
N SER A 70 12.42 -4.87 -6.13
CA SER A 70 12.24 -6.29 -5.76
C SER A 70 10.78 -6.63 -5.46
N PHE A 71 9.86 -6.02 -6.21
CA PHE A 71 8.42 -6.20 -6.02
C PHE A 71 7.99 -7.59 -6.46
N ASN A 72 7.24 -8.28 -5.61
CA ASN A 72 6.78 -9.63 -5.92
C ASN A 72 5.49 -9.95 -5.16
N VAL A 73 4.66 -10.79 -5.77
CA VAL A 73 3.50 -11.38 -5.11
C VAL A 73 3.85 -12.82 -4.80
N LYS A 74 3.67 -13.22 -3.56
CA LYS A 74 3.97 -14.57 -3.11
C LYS A 74 2.75 -15.20 -2.46
N GLU A 75 2.85 -16.48 -2.19
CA GLU A 75 1.78 -17.23 -1.55
C GLU A 75 2.38 -18.04 -0.40
N ASP A 76 1.71 -18.04 0.75
CA ASP A 76 2.19 -18.79 1.90
C ASP A 76 1.69 -20.25 1.85
N ASP A 77 2.00 -21.02 2.89
CA ASP A 77 1.64 -22.44 2.95
C ASP A 77 0.13 -22.67 2.99
N TYR A 78 -0.63 -21.66 3.37
CA TYR A 78 -2.09 -21.71 3.43
C TYR A 78 -2.74 -21.11 2.21
N LYS A 79 -1.94 -20.82 1.17
CA LYS A 79 -2.37 -20.23 -0.09
C LYS A 79 -2.88 -18.80 0.05
N ASN A 80 -2.48 -18.11 1.10
CA ASN A 80 -2.77 -16.69 1.23
C ASN A 80 -1.73 -15.89 0.47
N LYS A 81 -2.18 -15.01 -0.39
CA LYS A 81 -1.29 -14.17 -1.18
C LYS A 81 -0.85 -12.97 -0.37
N TYR A 82 0.39 -12.54 -0.61
CA TYR A 82 0.92 -11.34 0.00
C TYR A 82 1.90 -10.67 -0.94
N ILE A 83 2.16 -9.39 -0.69
CA ILE A 83 3.07 -8.58 -1.49
C ILE A 83 4.33 -8.32 -0.67
N ILE A 84 5.49 -8.47 -1.29
CA ILE A 84 6.75 -8.05 -0.69
C ILE A 84 7.47 -7.13 -1.67
N PHE A 85 8.18 -6.16 -1.12
CA PHE A 85 9.07 -5.31 -1.90
C PHE A 85 10.11 -4.72 -0.98
N LYS A 86 11.09 -4.05 -1.57
CA LYS A 86 12.06 -3.26 -0.82
C LYS A 86 11.79 -1.80 -1.08
N TYR A 87 11.83 -1.00 -0.04
CA TYR A 87 11.71 0.44 -0.16
C TYR A 87 13.03 1.06 0.26
N ASN A 88 13.76 1.61 -0.71
CA ASN A 88 15.08 2.18 -0.49
C ASN A 88 15.98 1.16 0.23
N GLY A 89 15.84 -0.12 -0.12
CA GLY A 89 16.61 -1.22 0.47
C GLY A 89 15.99 -1.90 1.68
N ASP A 90 14.99 -1.31 2.29
CA ASP A 90 14.34 -1.86 3.48
C ASP A 90 13.15 -2.74 3.09
N ARG A 91 12.92 -3.79 3.86
CA ARG A 91 11.85 -4.75 3.56
C ARG A 91 10.48 -4.23 3.96
N VAL A 92 9.52 -4.43 3.06
CA VAL A 92 8.11 -4.16 3.33
C VAL A 92 7.30 -5.36 2.92
N LYS A 93 6.36 -5.77 3.77
CA LYS A 93 5.50 -6.92 3.51
C LYS A 93 4.05 -6.52 3.76
N ILE A 94 3.19 -6.78 2.79
CA ILE A 94 1.76 -6.50 2.87
C ILE A 94 1.04 -7.83 2.96
N THR A 95 0.40 -8.09 4.10
CA THR A 95 -0.23 -9.37 4.40
C THR A 95 -1.65 -9.20 4.92
N ASN A 96 -2.29 -10.32 5.22
CA ASN A 96 -3.59 -10.35 5.89
C ASN A 96 -4.61 -9.46 5.19
N ILE A 97 -4.79 -9.71 3.90
CA ILE A 97 -5.69 -8.93 3.06
C ILE A 97 -7.13 -9.24 3.46
N THR A 98 -7.86 -8.23 3.90
CA THR A 98 -9.24 -8.36 4.34
C THR A 98 -10.23 -7.66 3.42
N GLY A 99 -9.76 -6.87 2.47
CA GLY A 99 -10.61 -6.21 1.50
C GLY A 99 -9.80 -5.70 0.34
N GLY A 100 -10.38 -5.72 -0.85
CA GLY A 100 -9.72 -5.34 -2.08
C GLY A 100 -9.18 -6.54 -2.84
N ASP A 101 -8.59 -6.27 -4.01
CA ASP A 101 -8.06 -7.29 -4.89
C ASP A 101 -6.54 -7.14 -4.97
N ILE A 102 -5.84 -8.10 -4.37
CA ILE A 102 -4.37 -8.06 -4.30
C ILE A 102 -3.74 -8.10 -5.69
N LEU A 103 -4.34 -8.82 -6.63
CA LEU A 103 -3.78 -8.91 -7.98
C LEU A 103 -3.93 -7.59 -8.73
N GLU A 104 -5.05 -6.88 -8.52
CA GLU A 104 -5.24 -5.57 -9.10
C GLU A 104 -4.23 -4.57 -8.55
N VAL A 105 -4.02 -4.58 -7.25
CA VAL A 105 -3.04 -3.70 -6.60
C VAL A 105 -1.65 -4.01 -7.12
N ALA A 106 -1.28 -5.29 -7.18
CA ALA A 106 0.03 -5.71 -7.65
C ALA A 106 0.26 -5.30 -9.09
N TYR A 107 -0.75 -5.50 -9.94
CA TYR A 107 -0.65 -5.11 -11.35
C TYR A 107 -0.45 -3.60 -11.49
N THR A 108 -1.23 -2.83 -10.76
CA THR A 108 -1.17 -1.37 -10.82
C THR A 108 0.20 -0.86 -10.34
N MET A 109 0.71 -1.41 -9.24
CA MET A 109 2.03 -1.03 -8.74
C MET A 109 3.13 -1.38 -9.74
N SER A 110 3.08 -2.57 -10.32
CA SER A 110 4.07 -3.00 -11.30
C SER A 110 4.07 -2.11 -12.53
N LYS A 111 2.88 -1.74 -12.99
CA LYS A 111 2.72 -0.90 -14.16
C LYS A 111 3.29 0.49 -13.91
N LYS A 112 3.02 1.07 -12.75
CA LYS A 112 3.53 2.38 -12.38
C LYS A 112 5.05 2.36 -12.23
N GLN A 113 5.58 1.31 -11.64
CA GLN A 113 7.02 1.18 -11.44
C GLN A 113 7.77 1.09 -12.77
N ARG A 114 7.21 0.43 -13.78
CA ARG A 114 7.85 0.29 -15.08
C ARG A 114 7.99 1.61 -15.84
N ILE A 115 7.11 2.54 -15.58
CA ILE A 115 7.11 3.81 -16.28
C ILE A 115 8.22 4.72 -15.76
N LEU A 116 8.66 4.45 -14.56
CA LEU A 116 9.73 5.20 -13.94
C LEU A 116 11.09 4.60 -14.28
#